data_0dd8a6145e543e641d00da9e47d5ed7d
#
_entry.id   0dd8a6145e543e641d00da9e47d5ed7d
#
_cell.length_a   1.000
_cell.length_b   1.000
_cell.length_c   1.000
_cell.angle_alpha   90.00
_cell.angle_beta   90.00
_cell.angle_gamma   90.00
#
_symmetry.space_group_name_H-M   'P 1'
#
loop_
_entity.id
_entity.type
_entity.pdbx_description
1 polymer ?
#
loop_
_entity_poly.entity_id
_entity_poly.type
_entity_poly.pdbx_seq_one_letter_code
_entity_poly.pdbx_strand_id
1 'polypeptide(L)'
;MKKPYLEKFSDVSDFAVWVVDGFYIRNNLNREFTNFGQHYRFPFVPKYEFWIDKEHLTHEEYFYINHMLTEWFLMDNGVDYDTAIGKADRKELAERKKTILMQKVDGRKAQTSDKAVKEVYVKRIDG
;
A
#
# COMPACT_ATOMS: atom_id res chain seq x y z
N MET A 1 15.81 -15.54 4.20
CA MET A 1 14.50 -15.34 4.81
C MET A 1 13.52 -16.39 4.28
N LYS A 2 12.55 -16.77 5.07
CA LYS A 2 11.58 -17.82 4.69
C LYS A 2 10.55 -17.26 3.71
N LYS A 3 10.22 -18.03 2.66
CA LYS A 3 9.17 -17.64 1.71
C LYS A 3 7.84 -17.43 2.42
N PRO A 4 7.02 -16.47 1.98
CA PRO A 4 7.22 -15.67 0.76
C PRO A 4 8.03 -14.39 0.96
N TYR A 5 8.58 -14.14 2.14
CA TYR A 5 9.31 -12.91 2.43
C TYR A 5 10.59 -12.82 1.59
N LEU A 6 10.82 -11.65 0.96
CA LEU A 6 12.04 -11.38 0.22
C LEU A 6 12.88 -10.31 0.90
N GLU A 7 12.28 -9.15 1.20
CA GLU A 7 13.00 -8.09 1.90
C GLU A 7 12.01 -7.15 2.59
N LYS A 8 12.48 -6.47 3.63
CA LYS A 8 11.68 -5.46 4.29
C LYS A 8 11.73 -4.16 3.50
N PHE A 9 10.58 -3.60 3.18
CA PHE A 9 10.48 -2.35 2.44
C PHE A 9 10.56 -1.14 3.37
N SER A 10 9.75 -1.12 4.43
CA SER A 10 9.73 0.00 5.39
C SER A 10 8.89 -0.36 6.60
N ASP A 11 8.96 0.49 7.63
CA ASP A 11 8.00 0.50 8.72
C ASP A 11 7.14 1.73 8.59
N VAL A 12 5.84 1.57 8.75
CA VAL A 12 4.87 2.68 8.65
C VAL A 12 3.95 2.58 9.86
N SER A 13 4.06 3.53 10.79
CA SER A 13 3.35 3.45 12.07
C SER A 13 3.63 2.10 12.73
N ASP A 14 2.61 1.32 13.07
CA ASP A 14 2.76 0.00 13.69
C ASP A 14 2.88 -1.13 12.68
N PHE A 15 2.96 -0.82 11.39
CA PHE A 15 2.97 -1.82 10.34
C PHE A 15 4.35 -2.02 9.76
N ALA A 16 4.71 -3.29 9.51
CA ALA A 16 5.91 -3.63 8.75
C ALA A 16 5.49 -3.90 7.30
N VAL A 17 6.15 -3.24 6.36
CA VAL A 17 5.86 -3.42 4.93
C VAL A 17 6.93 -4.32 4.33
N TRP A 18 6.51 -5.41 3.71
CA TRP A 18 7.41 -6.43 3.14
C TRP A 18 7.22 -6.56 1.64
N VAL A 19 8.34 -6.69 0.94
CA VAL A 19 8.34 -7.16 -0.45
C VAL A 19 8.31 -8.68 -0.39
N VAL A 20 7.38 -9.27 -1.12
CA VAL A 20 7.14 -10.72 -1.09
C VAL A 20 7.15 -11.32 -2.48
N ASP A 21 7.28 -12.64 -2.54
CA ASP A 21 7.21 -13.40 -3.78
C ASP A 21 5.75 -13.71 -4.10
N GLY A 22 5.13 -12.84 -4.90
CA GLY A 22 3.72 -13.00 -5.27
C GLY A 22 3.44 -14.25 -6.08
N PHE A 23 4.40 -14.69 -6.90
CA PHE A 23 4.26 -15.93 -7.65
C PHE A 23 4.10 -17.13 -6.70
N TYR A 24 4.95 -17.20 -5.67
CA TYR A 24 4.82 -18.23 -4.64
C TYR A 24 3.46 -18.18 -3.96
N ILE A 25 2.99 -16.99 -3.60
CA ILE A 25 1.71 -16.82 -2.92
C ILE A 25 0.56 -17.30 -3.80
N ARG A 26 0.54 -16.88 -5.08
CA ARG A 26 -0.52 -17.28 -6.00
C ARG A 26 -0.58 -18.78 -6.22
N ASN A 27 0.56 -19.44 -6.22
CA ASN A 27 0.63 -20.87 -6.49
C ASN A 27 0.46 -21.75 -5.25
N ASN A 28 0.63 -21.20 -4.05
CA ASN A 28 0.64 -22.01 -2.83
C ASN A 28 -0.37 -21.56 -1.78
N LEU A 29 -0.80 -20.32 -1.79
CA LEU A 29 -1.67 -19.77 -0.75
C LEU A 29 -3.00 -19.26 -1.29
N ASN A 30 -2.99 -18.37 -2.27
CA ASN A 30 -4.22 -17.79 -2.81
C ASN A 30 -3.97 -17.17 -4.18
N ARG A 31 -4.72 -17.64 -5.19
CA ARG A 31 -4.60 -17.16 -6.58
C ARG A 31 -4.93 -15.68 -6.73
N GLU A 32 -5.73 -15.13 -5.83
CA GLU A 32 -6.21 -13.76 -5.95
C GLU A 32 -5.21 -12.72 -5.44
N PHE A 33 -4.10 -13.15 -4.85
CA PHE A 33 -3.05 -12.22 -4.45
C PHE A 33 -2.30 -11.76 -5.69
N THR A 34 -2.53 -10.52 -6.12
CA THR A 34 -1.98 -10.03 -7.38
C THR A 34 -0.88 -8.98 -7.20
N ASN A 35 -1.15 -7.88 -6.50
CA ASN A 35 -0.22 -6.75 -6.43
C ASN A 35 0.28 -6.50 -5.02
N PHE A 36 -0.62 -6.44 -4.09
CA PHE A 36 -0.34 -6.20 -2.68
C PHE A 36 -1.52 -6.70 -1.86
N GLY A 37 -1.32 -6.83 -0.55
CA GLY A 37 -2.41 -7.29 0.31
C GLY A 37 -2.15 -7.05 1.78
N GLN A 38 -3.23 -7.02 2.53
CA GLN A 38 -3.24 -6.87 3.98
C GLN A 38 -4.09 -7.96 4.61
N HIS A 39 -4.00 -8.07 5.93
CA HIS A 39 -4.59 -9.16 6.70
C HIS A 39 -6.09 -9.40 6.46
N TYR A 40 -6.87 -8.34 6.44
CA TYR A 40 -8.33 -8.50 6.36
C TYR A 40 -8.81 -9.00 5.00
N ARG A 41 -8.03 -8.76 3.94
CA ARG A 41 -8.31 -9.32 2.62
C ARG A 41 -7.69 -10.70 2.44
N PHE A 42 -6.49 -10.91 3.01
CA PHE A 42 -5.75 -12.16 2.91
C PHE A 42 -5.32 -12.58 4.31
N PRO A 43 -6.10 -13.45 4.98
CA PRO A 43 -5.84 -13.80 6.39
C PRO A 43 -4.48 -14.42 6.68
N PHE A 44 -3.80 -14.97 5.66
CA PHE A 44 -2.44 -15.50 5.86
C PHE A 44 -1.38 -14.40 6.00
N VAL A 45 -1.71 -13.15 5.67
CA VAL A 45 -0.84 -12.01 5.95
C VAL A 45 -0.98 -11.67 7.44
N PRO A 46 0.12 -11.61 8.20
CA PRO A 46 0.05 -11.23 9.60
C PRO A 46 -0.65 -9.88 9.79
N LYS A 47 -1.33 -9.72 10.93
CA LYS A 47 -2.25 -8.59 11.14
C LYS A 47 -1.59 -7.22 10.95
N TYR A 48 -0.35 -7.06 11.39
CA TYR A 48 0.35 -5.77 11.32
C TYR A 48 1.42 -5.73 10.24
N GLU A 49 1.19 -6.46 9.15
CA GLU A 49 2.07 -6.44 7.99
C GLU A 49 1.30 -6.06 6.74
N PHE A 50 1.99 -5.38 5.83
CA PHE A 50 1.52 -5.14 4.47
C PHE A 50 2.50 -5.80 3.52
N TRP A 51 1.99 -6.51 2.52
CA TRP A 51 2.79 -7.25 1.56
C TRP A 51 2.64 -6.65 0.17
N ILE A 52 3.77 -6.42 -0.52
CA ILE A 52 3.80 -5.93 -1.89
C ILE A 52 4.56 -6.95 -2.72
N ASP A 53 3.93 -7.41 -3.82
CA ASP A 53 4.57 -8.35 -4.76
C ASP A 53 5.79 -7.67 -5.40
N LYS A 54 6.92 -8.36 -5.41
CA LYS A 54 8.15 -7.86 -6.03
C LYS A 54 7.98 -7.46 -7.49
N GLU A 55 7.05 -8.11 -8.21
CA GLU A 55 6.76 -7.80 -9.60
C GLU A 55 5.99 -6.49 -9.75
N HIS A 56 5.57 -5.90 -8.66
CA HIS A 56 4.74 -4.70 -8.65
C HIS A 56 5.43 -3.49 -8.01
N LEU A 57 6.77 -3.49 -7.99
CA LEU A 57 7.56 -2.36 -7.49
C LEU A 57 7.70 -1.33 -8.62
N THR A 58 6.84 -0.31 -8.58
CA THR A 58 6.66 0.65 -9.67
C THR A 58 6.94 2.09 -9.24
N HIS A 59 7.57 2.30 -8.09
CA HIS A 59 7.75 3.62 -7.45
C HIS A 59 6.44 4.25 -6.97
N GLU A 60 5.37 3.46 -6.91
CA GLU A 60 4.07 3.91 -6.41
C GLU A 60 3.70 3.23 -5.09
N GLU A 61 4.68 2.63 -4.41
CA GLU A 61 4.46 1.80 -3.24
C GLU A 61 3.76 2.57 -2.11
N TYR A 62 4.00 3.86 -1.97
CA TYR A 62 3.35 4.66 -0.93
C TYR A 62 1.85 4.88 -1.20
N PHE A 63 1.43 4.87 -2.46
CA PHE A 63 0.01 4.84 -2.78
C PHE A 63 -0.60 3.50 -2.37
N TYR A 64 0.09 2.40 -2.61
CA TYR A 64 -0.38 1.06 -2.22
C TYR A 64 -0.48 0.94 -0.70
N ILE A 65 0.52 1.44 0.02
CA ILE A 65 0.54 1.42 1.48
C ILE A 65 -0.63 2.23 2.04
N ASN A 66 -0.87 3.43 1.51
CA ASN A 66 -1.99 4.26 1.93
C ASN A 66 -3.33 3.59 1.64
N HIS A 67 -3.44 2.94 0.49
CA HIS A 67 -4.63 2.17 0.12
C HIS A 67 -4.88 1.04 1.13
N MET A 68 -3.85 0.26 1.43
CA MET A 68 -3.95 -0.84 2.40
C MET A 68 -4.27 -0.35 3.82
N LEU A 69 -3.69 0.77 4.24
CA LEU A 69 -4.00 1.37 5.54
C LEU A 69 -5.48 1.71 5.64
N THR A 70 -6.02 2.35 4.61
CA THR A 70 -7.44 2.73 4.59
C THR A 70 -8.32 1.49 4.68
N GLU A 71 -8.05 0.47 3.87
CA GLU A 71 -8.79 -0.79 3.92
C GLU A 71 -8.71 -1.41 5.32
N TRP A 72 -7.49 -1.51 5.85
CA TRP A 72 -7.24 -2.18 7.11
C TRP A 72 -8.02 -1.53 8.26
N PHE A 73 -7.94 -0.20 8.38
CA PHE A 73 -8.64 0.50 9.45
C PHE A 73 -10.15 0.40 9.32
N LEU A 74 -10.68 0.49 8.10
CA LEU A 74 -12.12 0.36 7.90
C LEU A 74 -12.59 -1.06 8.23
N MET A 75 -11.89 -2.07 7.74
CA MET A 75 -12.27 -3.46 7.97
C MET A 75 -12.07 -3.87 9.43
N ASP A 76 -11.06 -3.33 10.11
CA ASP A 76 -10.85 -3.54 11.54
C ASP A 76 -12.03 -3.00 12.36
N ASN A 77 -12.72 -1.99 11.83
CA ASN A 77 -13.92 -1.41 12.46
C ASN A 77 -15.22 -1.99 11.92
N GLY A 78 -15.17 -3.12 11.22
CA GLY A 78 -16.36 -3.83 10.80
C GLY A 78 -16.90 -3.46 9.43
N VAL A 79 -16.22 -2.61 8.67
CA VAL A 79 -16.62 -2.27 7.31
C VAL A 79 -16.29 -3.44 6.38
N ASP A 80 -17.21 -3.80 5.49
CA ASP A 80 -16.98 -4.88 4.53
C ASP A 80 -15.93 -4.48 3.49
N TYR A 81 -15.33 -5.50 2.84
CA TYR A 81 -14.25 -5.28 1.89
C TYR A 81 -14.66 -4.40 0.71
N ASP A 82 -15.82 -4.64 0.11
CA ASP A 82 -16.25 -3.88 -1.06
C ASP A 82 -16.39 -2.39 -0.75
N THR A 83 -16.95 -2.06 0.40
CA THR A 83 -17.06 -0.67 0.85
C THR A 83 -15.69 -0.09 1.17
N ALA A 84 -14.85 -0.86 1.84
CA ALA A 84 -13.51 -0.41 2.23
C ALA A 84 -12.64 -0.13 1.01
N ILE A 85 -12.64 -1.03 0.01
CA ILE A 85 -11.83 -0.83 -1.20
C ILE A 85 -12.33 0.38 -2.00
N GLY A 86 -13.64 0.60 -2.07
CA GLY A 86 -14.19 1.76 -2.75
C GLY A 86 -13.73 3.08 -2.12
N LYS A 87 -13.70 3.13 -0.80
CA LYS A 87 -13.19 4.31 -0.09
C LYS A 87 -11.69 4.49 -0.27
N ALA A 88 -10.93 3.39 -0.23
CA ALA A 88 -9.49 3.42 -0.45
C ALA A 88 -9.16 3.91 -1.87
N ASP A 89 -9.91 3.46 -2.87
CA ASP A 89 -9.72 3.89 -4.26
C ASP A 89 -9.97 5.38 -4.42
N ARG A 90 -11.02 5.91 -3.82
CA ARG A 90 -11.33 7.35 -3.90
C ARG A 90 -10.25 8.19 -3.21
N LYS A 91 -9.76 7.72 -2.08
CA LYS A 91 -8.71 8.39 -1.35
C LYS A 91 -7.39 8.39 -2.14
N GLU A 92 -7.04 7.27 -2.74
CA GLU A 92 -5.87 7.16 -3.60
C GLU A 92 -5.96 8.13 -4.78
N LEU A 93 -7.11 8.19 -5.44
CA LEU A 93 -7.31 9.11 -6.56
C LEU A 93 -7.12 10.56 -6.13
N ALA A 94 -7.66 10.94 -4.98
CA ALA A 94 -7.49 12.29 -4.44
C ALA A 94 -6.03 12.61 -4.13
N GLU A 95 -5.29 11.66 -3.57
CA GLU A 95 -3.86 11.83 -3.27
C GLU A 95 -3.03 11.98 -4.54
N ARG A 96 -3.34 11.21 -5.58
CA ARG A 96 -2.64 11.32 -6.87
C ARG A 96 -2.86 12.67 -7.51
N LYS A 97 -4.10 13.16 -7.48
CA LYS A 97 -4.44 14.50 -8.01
C LYS A 97 -3.72 15.59 -7.25
N LYS A 98 -3.69 15.49 -5.92
CA LYS A 98 -3.01 16.47 -5.07
C LYS A 98 -1.51 16.51 -5.37
N THR A 99 -0.88 15.35 -5.51
CA THR A 99 0.55 15.26 -5.83
C THR A 99 0.87 15.91 -7.17
N ILE A 100 0.07 15.63 -8.20
CA ILE A 100 0.25 16.23 -9.53
C ILE A 100 0.10 17.75 -9.46
N LEU A 101 -0.92 18.23 -8.77
CA LEU A 101 -1.16 19.67 -8.63
C LEU A 101 0.00 20.36 -7.93
N MET A 102 0.51 19.77 -6.86
CA MET A 102 1.67 20.32 -6.13
C MET A 102 2.89 20.42 -7.04
N GLN A 103 3.15 19.39 -7.84
CA GLN A 103 4.26 19.39 -8.79
C GLN A 103 4.13 20.52 -9.81
N LYS A 104 2.92 20.75 -10.33
CA LYS A 104 2.66 21.83 -11.29
C LYS A 104 2.86 23.21 -10.67
N VAL A 105 2.32 23.41 -9.48
CA VAL A 105 2.39 24.68 -8.77
C VAL A 105 3.84 25.04 -8.42
N ASP A 106 4.60 24.06 -7.92
CA ASP A 106 5.97 24.28 -7.50
C ASP A 106 6.98 24.25 -8.65
N GLY A 107 6.53 23.90 -9.86
CA GLY A 107 7.41 23.73 -11.00
C GLY A 107 8.37 22.54 -10.86
N ARG A 108 8.07 21.60 -9.99
CA ARG A 108 8.94 20.45 -9.75
C ARG A 108 8.85 19.44 -10.88
N LYS A 109 10.00 18.79 -11.14
CA LYS A 109 10.08 17.77 -12.16
C LYS A 109 9.58 16.42 -11.63
N ALA A 110 9.20 15.54 -12.57
CA ALA A 110 8.65 14.23 -12.23
C ALA A 110 9.56 13.39 -11.33
N GLN A 111 10.88 13.52 -11.43
CA GLN A 111 11.79 12.73 -10.61
C GLN A 111 11.69 13.01 -9.11
N THR A 112 10.97 14.04 -8.70
CA THR A 112 10.72 14.31 -7.28
C THR A 112 9.42 13.73 -6.79
N SER A 113 8.65 13.08 -7.65
CA SER A 113 7.30 12.59 -7.31
C SER A 113 7.30 11.57 -6.19
N ASP A 114 8.26 10.65 -6.16
CA ASP A 114 8.33 9.63 -5.12
C ASP A 114 8.48 10.26 -3.74
N LYS A 115 9.34 11.25 -3.63
CA LYS A 115 9.52 11.97 -2.37
C LYS A 115 8.26 12.72 -1.97
N ALA A 116 7.60 13.39 -2.92
CA ALA A 116 6.36 14.12 -2.66
C ALA A 116 5.26 13.17 -2.17
N VAL A 117 5.12 12.02 -2.78
CA VAL A 117 4.15 10.99 -2.38
C VAL A 117 4.45 10.52 -0.96
N LYS A 118 5.71 10.22 -0.67
CA LYS A 118 6.12 9.78 0.66
C LYS A 118 5.81 10.81 1.73
N GLU A 119 6.11 12.08 1.46
CA GLU A 119 5.84 13.17 2.41
C GLU A 119 4.35 13.33 2.70
N VAL A 120 3.51 13.29 1.67
CA VAL A 120 2.06 13.36 1.84
C VAL A 120 1.57 12.20 2.67
N TYR A 121 2.05 11.01 2.39
CA TYR A 121 1.66 9.80 3.12
C TYR A 121 2.04 9.87 4.60
N VAL A 122 3.29 10.24 4.89
CA VAL A 122 3.79 10.36 6.28
C VAL A 122 2.97 11.37 7.08
N LYS A 123 2.67 12.52 6.50
CA LYS A 123 1.83 13.54 7.16
C LYS A 123 0.47 13.00 7.55
N ARG A 124 -0.11 12.15 6.74
CA ARG A 124 -1.43 11.57 7.01
C ARG A 124 -1.37 10.54 8.14
N ILE A 125 -0.27 9.80 8.24
CA ILE A 125 -0.09 8.82 9.32
C ILE A 125 0.16 9.53 10.65
N ASP A 126 0.98 10.55 10.63
CA ASP A 126 1.39 11.25 11.85
C ASP A 126 0.39 12.30 12.32
N GLY A 127 -0.46 12.72 11.42
CA GLY A 127 -1.47 13.71 11.73
C GLY A 127 -2.77 13.10 12.16
#